data_77b9ae155ab2523ec5a700d2caca0db5
#
_entry.id   77b9ae155ab2523ec5a700d2caca0db5
#
_cell.length_a   1.000
_cell.length_b   1.000
_cell.length_c   1.000
_cell.angle_alpha   90.00
_cell.angle_beta   90.00
_cell.angle_gamma   90.00
#
_symmetry.space_group_name_H-M   'P 1'
#
loop_
_entity.id
_entity.type
_entity.pdbx_description
1 polymer ?
#
loop_
_entity_poly.entity_id
_entity_poly.type
_entity_poly.pdbx_seq_one_letter_code
_entity_poly.pdbx_strand_id
1 'polypeptide(L)'
;MNKTIEITKVVAVGDTIQYEICDSTGLSLLKSRRVEAWVKFHHAEGFPFSLRDLPESILAIPISLYLLPATWFYGVDLVVPSMDKTLYECLPDIYETYSRIYGPFKKVWSGRVRPGAVVENKMGKSGFDTIVFFSGGIDAVHAGINNPGKRSVLVSVPSIEAMAKTKKEDTGEDFLQVKSRLIREFSAVSGSDWLLITNNFQADVFDDDRIWAELKNAFALSSEAFRFDGWFGMKYLGNLLSAAPFAYALGIRYLVMGSAFEQLEDNHASNLDGANPELSDSFKFAEVSFTEQDGLYVRRSLKARNIVEWCKARGERTMLWTCFDDETEQCGTCIKCVRTQLNILCAGEDPADWGFKKFDEKRFSRHVRLYQY
;
A
#
# COMPACT_ATOMS: atom_id res chain seq x y z
N MET A 1 -33.25 10.57 -6.75
CA MET A 1 -31.91 10.99 -7.21
C MET A 1 -30.98 9.83 -6.98
N ASN A 2 -30.15 9.47 -7.99
CA ASN A 2 -29.13 8.45 -7.79
C ASN A 2 -28.09 8.99 -6.81
N LYS A 3 -27.73 8.18 -5.83
CA LYS A 3 -26.66 8.49 -4.88
C LYS A 3 -25.32 8.28 -5.57
N THR A 4 -24.56 9.33 -5.82
CA THR A 4 -23.30 9.24 -6.58
C THR A 4 -22.13 9.89 -5.87
N ILE A 5 -20.95 9.28 -6.02
CA ILE A 5 -19.66 9.92 -5.88
C ILE A 5 -19.11 10.11 -7.30
N GLU A 6 -18.70 11.30 -7.64
CA GLU A 6 -18.25 11.64 -8.99
C GLU A 6 -16.84 12.22 -8.98
N ILE A 7 -15.95 11.67 -9.78
CA ILE A 7 -14.63 12.25 -10.08
C ILE A 7 -14.83 13.24 -11.22
N THR A 8 -14.83 14.53 -10.88
CA THR A 8 -15.16 15.61 -11.86
C THR A 8 -13.93 16.16 -12.57
N LYS A 9 -12.73 15.89 -12.04
CA LYS A 9 -11.47 16.38 -12.61
C LYS A 9 -10.35 15.40 -12.35
N VAL A 10 -9.54 15.14 -13.38
CA VAL A 10 -8.28 14.40 -13.33
C VAL A 10 -7.26 15.16 -14.16
N VAL A 11 -6.22 15.71 -13.54
CA VAL A 11 -5.21 16.53 -14.23
C VAL A 11 -3.81 16.22 -13.72
N ALA A 12 -2.88 16.02 -14.64
CA ALA A 12 -1.44 15.93 -14.32
C ALA A 12 -0.79 17.32 -14.37
N VAL A 13 -0.07 17.69 -13.30
CA VAL A 13 0.70 18.93 -13.18
C VAL A 13 2.09 18.60 -12.65
N GLY A 14 3.09 18.64 -13.51
CA GLY A 14 4.43 18.15 -13.17
C GLY A 14 4.37 16.69 -12.75
N ASP A 15 4.90 16.36 -11.56
CA ASP A 15 4.89 15.02 -10.98
C ASP A 15 3.69 14.77 -10.07
N THR A 16 2.61 15.52 -10.22
CA THR A 16 1.42 15.42 -9.37
C THR A 16 0.17 15.21 -10.21
N ILE A 17 -0.67 14.23 -9.82
CA ILE A 17 -2.03 14.10 -10.33
C ILE A 17 -2.96 14.75 -9.32
N GLN A 18 -3.83 15.62 -9.79
CA GLN A 18 -4.85 16.31 -9.01
C GLN A 18 -6.23 15.79 -9.40
N TYR A 19 -7.06 15.56 -8.41
CA TYR A 19 -8.43 15.09 -8.53
C TYR A 19 -9.40 16.05 -7.86
N GLU A 20 -10.59 16.16 -8.41
CA GLU A 20 -11.72 16.78 -7.76
C GLU A 20 -12.86 15.75 -7.69
N ILE A 21 -13.44 15.60 -6.50
CA ILE A 21 -14.44 14.58 -6.21
C ILE A 21 -15.66 15.26 -5.60
N CYS A 22 -16.84 14.95 -6.12
CA CYS A 22 -18.12 15.45 -5.63
C CYS A 22 -18.94 14.33 -4.99
N ASP A 23 -19.46 14.57 -3.78
CA ASP A 23 -20.38 13.67 -3.08
C ASP A 23 -21.82 14.23 -3.17
N SER A 24 -22.66 13.54 -3.93
CA SER A 24 -24.10 13.81 -4.03
C SER A 24 -24.95 12.71 -3.37
N THR A 25 -24.33 11.83 -2.59
CA THR A 25 -25.00 10.67 -1.98
C THR A 25 -25.98 11.07 -0.87
N GLY A 26 -25.76 12.20 -0.23
CA GLY A 26 -26.48 12.61 1.00
C GLY A 26 -26.07 11.79 2.23
N LEU A 27 -25.05 10.92 2.12
CA LEU A 27 -24.54 10.08 3.21
C LEU A 27 -23.34 10.73 3.92
N SER A 28 -22.80 11.82 3.37
CA SER A 28 -21.58 12.48 3.85
C SER A 28 -20.41 11.51 4.04
N LEU A 29 -20.15 10.68 3.04
CA LEU A 29 -19.06 9.70 3.07
C LEU A 29 -17.70 10.39 2.96
N LEU A 30 -17.65 11.47 2.18
CA LEU A 30 -16.46 12.30 2.05
C LEU A 30 -16.42 13.37 3.14
N LYS A 31 -15.25 13.90 3.44
CA LYS A 31 -15.04 14.99 4.41
C LYS A 31 -15.83 16.27 4.10
N SER A 32 -16.11 16.49 2.81
CA SER A 32 -16.98 17.58 2.34
C SER A 32 -17.68 17.19 1.04
N ARG A 33 -18.69 17.99 0.62
CA ARG A 33 -19.38 17.74 -0.66
C ARG A 33 -18.48 17.82 -1.88
N ARG A 34 -17.36 18.51 -1.78
CA ARG A 34 -16.33 18.64 -2.81
C ARG A 34 -14.97 18.49 -2.16
N VAL A 35 -14.22 17.51 -2.57
CA VAL A 35 -12.91 17.15 -2.03
C VAL A 35 -11.88 17.26 -3.13
N GLU A 36 -10.74 17.85 -2.79
CA GLU A 36 -9.53 17.84 -3.63
C GLU A 36 -8.60 16.73 -3.12
N ALA A 37 -8.19 15.87 -4.04
CA ALA A 37 -7.25 14.81 -3.76
C ALA A 37 -6.06 14.88 -4.71
N TRP A 38 -4.93 14.30 -4.31
CA TRP A 38 -3.74 14.30 -5.13
C TRP A 38 -2.85 13.07 -4.87
N VAL A 39 -2.05 12.73 -5.89
CA VAL A 39 -0.93 11.77 -5.83
C VAL A 39 0.30 12.45 -6.37
N LYS A 40 1.41 12.40 -5.65
CA LYS A 40 2.70 12.99 -6.05
C LYS A 40 3.80 11.93 -6.09
N PHE A 41 4.60 11.99 -7.14
CA PHE A 41 5.70 11.08 -7.43
C PHE A 41 7.03 11.76 -7.14
N HIS A 42 7.87 11.15 -6.29
CA HIS A 42 9.19 11.64 -5.93
C HIS A 42 10.24 10.61 -6.38
N HIS A 43 11.07 10.99 -7.32
CA HIS A 43 12.09 10.13 -7.93
C HIS A 43 13.44 10.86 -8.03
N ALA A 44 14.48 10.13 -8.42
CA ALA A 44 15.79 10.72 -8.66
C ALA A 44 15.73 11.69 -9.86
N GLU A 45 16.57 12.72 -9.83
CA GLU A 45 16.74 13.63 -10.96
C GLU A 45 17.19 12.85 -12.21
N GLY A 46 16.59 13.17 -13.36
CA GLY A 46 16.88 12.48 -14.63
C GLY A 46 16.21 11.11 -14.79
N PHE A 47 15.39 10.67 -13.83
CA PHE A 47 14.62 9.45 -14.01
C PHE A 47 13.61 9.60 -15.16
N PRO A 48 13.50 8.62 -16.09
CA PRO A 48 12.73 8.76 -17.34
C PRO A 48 11.22 8.58 -17.10
N PHE A 49 10.62 9.46 -16.29
CA PHE A 49 9.20 9.42 -15.95
C PHE A 49 8.54 10.77 -16.22
N SER A 50 7.34 10.74 -16.80
CA SER A 50 6.49 11.90 -17.00
C SER A 50 5.02 11.51 -16.99
N LEU A 51 4.19 12.30 -16.33
CA LEU A 51 2.73 12.16 -16.33
C LEU A 51 2.06 12.82 -17.54
N ARG A 52 2.80 13.67 -18.28
CA ARG A 52 2.25 14.65 -19.21
C ARG A 52 1.35 14.08 -20.31
N ASP A 53 1.73 12.92 -20.84
CA ASP A 53 1.09 12.33 -22.00
C ASP A 53 0.30 11.04 -21.64
N LEU A 54 0.08 10.82 -20.33
CA LEU A 54 -0.66 9.64 -19.90
C LEU A 54 -2.16 9.82 -20.13
N PRO A 55 -2.85 8.75 -20.56
CA PRO A 55 -4.30 8.76 -20.74
C PRO A 55 -5.00 9.08 -19.40
N GLU A 56 -6.06 9.87 -19.46
CA GLU A 56 -6.89 10.19 -18.28
C GLU A 56 -7.42 8.92 -17.61
N SER A 57 -7.75 7.88 -18.37
CA SER A 57 -8.20 6.57 -17.88
C SER A 57 -7.14 5.85 -17.02
N ILE A 58 -5.86 6.12 -17.23
CA ILE A 58 -4.74 5.62 -16.41
C ILE A 58 -4.52 6.54 -15.21
N LEU A 59 -4.56 7.86 -15.41
CA LEU A 59 -4.43 8.83 -14.32
C LEU A 59 -5.57 8.71 -13.28
N ALA A 60 -6.77 8.27 -13.69
CA ALA A 60 -7.91 8.10 -12.81
C ALA A 60 -7.85 6.82 -11.95
N ILE A 61 -6.99 5.84 -12.27
CA ILE A 61 -6.91 4.55 -11.56
C ILE A 61 -6.72 4.72 -10.05
N PRO A 62 -5.74 5.50 -9.53
CA PRO A 62 -5.49 5.61 -8.11
C PRO A 62 -6.73 5.97 -7.30
N ILE A 63 -7.37 7.07 -7.65
CA ILE A 63 -8.52 7.56 -6.89
C ILE A 63 -9.76 6.71 -7.10
N SER A 64 -9.97 6.16 -8.31
CA SER A 64 -11.08 5.27 -8.59
C SER A 64 -11.04 4.03 -7.69
N LEU A 65 -9.89 3.38 -7.58
CA LEU A 65 -9.71 2.19 -6.77
C LEU A 65 -9.79 2.49 -5.26
N TYR A 66 -9.34 3.67 -4.84
CA TYR A 66 -9.48 4.10 -3.45
C TYR A 66 -10.94 4.32 -3.04
N LEU A 67 -11.79 4.74 -3.97
CA LEU A 67 -13.23 5.00 -3.74
C LEU A 67 -14.10 3.74 -3.88
N LEU A 68 -13.65 2.71 -4.61
CA LEU A 68 -14.45 1.50 -4.90
C LEU A 68 -15.07 0.83 -3.66
N PRO A 69 -14.34 0.60 -2.55
CA PRO A 69 -14.92 -0.08 -1.39
C PRO A 69 -16.12 0.66 -0.82
N ALA A 70 -16.06 2.00 -0.75
CA ALA A 70 -17.18 2.82 -0.30
C ALA A 70 -18.37 2.72 -1.27
N THR A 71 -18.11 2.73 -2.56
CA THR A 71 -19.13 2.59 -3.60
C THR A 71 -19.93 1.32 -3.40
N TRP A 72 -19.27 0.21 -3.27
CA TRP A 72 -19.93 -1.08 -3.12
C TRP A 72 -20.56 -1.25 -1.74
N PHE A 73 -19.84 -0.86 -0.69
CA PHE A 73 -20.28 -1.03 0.68
C PHE A 73 -21.54 -0.21 1.01
N TYR A 74 -21.60 1.04 0.54
CA TYR A 74 -22.74 1.94 0.77
C TYR A 74 -23.78 1.91 -0.35
N GLY A 75 -23.57 1.14 -1.41
CA GLY A 75 -24.51 1.04 -2.53
C GLY A 75 -24.67 2.35 -3.29
N VAL A 76 -23.59 3.12 -3.44
CA VAL A 76 -23.58 4.38 -4.18
C VAL A 76 -22.87 4.18 -5.52
N ASP A 77 -23.29 4.90 -6.55
CA ASP A 77 -22.62 4.81 -7.85
C ASP A 77 -21.34 5.67 -7.87
N LEU A 78 -20.28 5.15 -8.45
CA LEU A 78 -19.04 5.88 -8.73
C LEU A 78 -19.03 6.31 -10.19
N VAL A 79 -19.06 7.61 -10.44
CA VAL A 79 -18.93 8.19 -11.78
C VAL A 79 -17.48 8.58 -12.01
N VAL A 80 -16.89 8.07 -13.10
CA VAL A 80 -15.48 8.31 -13.48
C VAL A 80 -15.44 8.88 -14.90
N PRO A 81 -14.66 9.92 -15.20
CA PRO A 81 -14.62 10.51 -16.54
C PRO A 81 -14.21 9.51 -17.61
N SER A 82 -13.18 8.71 -17.33
CA SER A 82 -12.75 7.61 -18.19
C SER A 82 -12.11 6.49 -17.36
N MET A 83 -12.17 5.25 -17.86
CA MET A 83 -11.60 4.08 -17.20
C MET A 83 -10.86 3.19 -18.19
N ASP A 84 -9.75 2.62 -17.76
CA ASP A 84 -9.04 1.58 -18.52
C ASP A 84 -9.94 0.37 -18.76
N LYS A 85 -9.95 -0.16 -19.99
CA LYS A 85 -10.81 -1.27 -20.38
C LYS A 85 -10.53 -2.54 -19.58
N THR A 86 -9.26 -2.88 -19.41
CA THR A 86 -8.87 -4.08 -18.66
C THR A 86 -9.32 -3.99 -17.21
N LEU A 87 -9.13 -2.82 -16.57
CA LEU A 87 -9.61 -2.59 -15.21
C LEU A 87 -11.15 -2.67 -15.16
N TYR A 88 -11.86 -2.06 -16.11
CA TYR A 88 -13.32 -2.11 -16.15
C TYR A 88 -13.84 -3.55 -16.25
N GLU A 89 -13.22 -4.36 -17.11
CA GLU A 89 -13.55 -5.78 -17.30
C GLU A 89 -13.26 -6.64 -16.06
N CYS A 90 -12.27 -6.24 -15.22
CA CYS A 90 -11.96 -6.92 -13.95
C CYS A 90 -12.88 -6.54 -12.78
N LEU A 91 -13.66 -5.47 -12.89
CA LEU A 91 -14.51 -5.01 -11.76
C LEU A 91 -15.44 -6.08 -11.19
N PRO A 92 -16.07 -6.98 -11.97
CA PRO A 92 -16.88 -8.07 -11.43
C PRO A 92 -16.08 -9.01 -10.51
N ASP A 93 -14.87 -9.41 -10.92
CA ASP A 93 -14.01 -10.32 -10.16
C ASP A 93 -13.50 -9.64 -8.88
N ILE A 94 -13.11 -8.36 -8.98
CA ILE A 94 -12.72 -7.54 -7.84
C ILE A 94 -13.90 -7.44 -6.84
N TYR A 95 -15.10 -7.15 -7.33
CA TYR A 95 -16.31 -7.08 -6.51
C TYR A 95 -16.61 -8.40 -5.81
N GLU A 96 -16.55 -9.52 -6.52
CA GLU A 96 -16.78 -10.85 -5.95
C GLU A 96 -15.77 -11.14 -4.83
N THR A 97 -14.49 -10.88 -5.09
CA THR A 97 -13.41 -11.08 -4.12
C THR A 97 -13.61 -10.21 -2.88
N TYR A 98 -13.87 -8.92 -3.03
CA TYR A 98 -14.20 -8.03 -1.92
C TYR A 98 -15.41 -8.49 -1.13
N SER A 99 -16.50 -8.85 -1.84
CA SER A 99 -17.75 -9.30 -1.20
C SER A 99 -17.57 -10.58 -0.41
N ARG A 100 -16.63 -11.44 -0.79
CA ARG A 100 -16.30 -12.69 -0.11
C ARG A 100 -15.42 -12.43 1.11
N ILE A 101 -14.34 -11.67 0.97
CA ILE A 101 -13.38 -11.38 2.06
C ILE A 101 -14.05 -10.52 3.14
N TYR A 102 -14.74 -9.44 2.73
CA TYR A 102 -15.38 -8.49 3.63
C TYR A 102 -16.89 -8.72 3.80
N GLY A 103 -17.37 -9.90 3.42
CA GLY A 103 -18.78 -10.30 3.49
C GLY A 103 -19.44 -10.08 4.84
N PRO A 104 -18.78 -10.28 6.00
CA PRO A 104 -19.35 -9.98 7.32
C PRO A 104 -19.78 -8.51 7.47
N PHE A 105 -19.22 -7.59 6.71
CA PHE A 105 -19.55 -6.15 6.70
C PHE A 105 -20.65 -5.79 5.71
N LYS A 106 -21.05 -6.72 4.88
CA LYS A 106 -22.00 -6.49 3.80
C LYS A 106 -23.41 -6.25 4.35
N LYS A 107 -23.94 -5.03 4.17
CA LYS A 107 -25.37 -4.77 4.19
C LYS A 107 -25.94 -4.71 2.78
N VAL A 108 -25.31 -4.01 1.87
CA VAL A 108 -25.72 -3.90 0.47
C VAL A 108 -24.48 -3.60 -0.37
N TRP A 109 -24.04 -4.55 -1.17
CA TRP A 109 -23.00 -4.36 -2.17
C TRP A 109 -23.64 -4.09 -3.53
N SER A 110 -24.14 -2.88 -3.75
CA SER A 110 -25.00 -2.61 -4.93
C SER A 110 -24.58 -1.39 -5.76
N GLY A 111 -23.59 -0.64 -5.35
CA GLY A 111 -23.10 0.49 -6.14
C GLY A 111 -22.45 0.04 -7.45
N ARG A 112 -22.50 0.88 -8.47
CA ARG A 112 -21.94 0.60 -9.79
C ARG A 112 -20.90 1.62 -10.16
N VAL A 113 -19.86 1.18 -10.87
CA VAL A 113 -18.92 2.09 -11.54
C VAL A 113 -19.51 2.48 -12.89
N ARG A 114 -19.59 3.78 -13.17
CA ARG A 114 -20.14 4.37 -14.40
C ARG A 114 -19.07 5.22 -15.07
N PRO A 115 -18.22 4.65 -15.93
CA PRO A 115 -17.28 5.43 -16.71
C PRO A 115 -18.00 6.23 -17.80
N GLY A 116 -17.57 7.48 -18.03
CA GLY A 116 -17.97 8.29 -19.18
C GLY A 116 -17.41 7.71 -20.47
N ALA A 117 -16.20 7.13 -20.41
CA ALA A 117 -15.58 6.40 -21.51
C ALA A 117 -14.81 5.18 -20.98
N VAL A 118 -14.84 4.08 -21.74
CA VAL A 118 -13.98 2.90 -21.54
C VAL A 118 -12.89 2.92 -22.60
N VAL A 119 -11.62 2.96 -22.19
CA VAL A 119 -10.47 3.21 -23.07
C VAL A 119 -9.55 1.99 -23.08
N GLU A 120 -9.24 1.47 -24.25
CA GLU A 120 -8.21 0.44 -24.41
C GLU A 120 -6.83 1.10 -24.41
N ASN A 121 -6.05 0.85 -23.35
CA ASN A 121 -4.71 1.37 -23.21
C ASN A 121 -3.68 0.29 -23.54
N LYS A 122 -2.65 0.65 -24.30
CA LYS A 122 -1.53 -0.24 -24.65
C LYS A 122 -0.25 0.32 -24.07
N MET A 123 0.50 -0.55 -23.42
CA MET A 123 1.78 -0.16 -22.81
C MET A 123 2.90 -0.13 -23.83
N GLY A 124 3.79 0.84 -23.68
CA GLY A 124 5.06 0.87 -24.39
C GLY A 124 6.01 -0.21 -23.92
N LYS A 125 7.13 -0.39 -24.65
CA LYS A 125 8.27 -1.20 -24.18
C LYS A 125 9.17 -0.35 -23.30
N SER A 126 9.67 -0.92 -22.22
CA SER A 126 10.56 -0.26 -21.27
C SER A 126 11.77 -1.13 -20.94
N GLY A 127 12.78 -0.53 -20.33
CA GLY A 127 13.89 -1.24 -19.69
C GLY A 127 13.52 -1.83 -18.33
N PHE A 128 12.36 -1.49 -17.78
CA PHE A 128 11.85 -1.96 -16.48
C PHE A 128 10.78 -3.03 -16.67
N ASP A 129 10.73 -4.00 -15.76
CA ASP A 129 9.72 -5.06 -15.77
C ASP A 129 8.85 -5.04 -14.54
N THR A 130 9.43 -4.69 -13.38
CA THR A 130 8.85 -4.97 -12.07
C THR A 130 8.86 -3.74 -11.16
N ILE A 131 7.74 -3.49 -10.51
CA ILE A 131 7.67 -2.69 -9.29
C ILE A 131 7.72 -3.62 -8.10
N VAL A 132 8.57 -3.32 -7.12
CA VAL A 132 8.60 -3.98 -5.82
C VAL A 132 8.13 -2.98 -4.76
N PHE A 133 6.99 -3.23 -4.13
CA PHE A 133 6.51 -2.37 -3.04
C PHE A 133 7.39 -2.51 -1.81
N PHE A 134 7.97 -1.37 -1.39
CA PHE A 134 9.02 -1.33 -0.38
C PHE A 134 8.61 -0.46 0.82
N SER A 135 8.43 -1.10 1.97
CA SER A 135 8.14 -0.42 3.24
C SER A 135 9.34 -0.36 4.20
N GLY A 136 10.39 -1.14 3.93
CA GLY A 136 11.55 -1.34 4.81
C GLY A 136 11.37 -2.49 5.81
N GLY A 137 10.21 -3.13 5.88
CA GLY A 137 9.97 -4.31 6.72
C GLY A 137 10.58 -5.60 6.15
N ILE A 138 10.67 -6.66 6.97
CA ILE A 138 11.26 -7.96 6.56
C ILE A 138 10.66 -8.46 5.25
N ASP A 139 9.33 -8.45 5.11
CA ASP A 139 8.64 -8.98 3.93
C ASP A 139 9.00 -8.17 2.68
N ALA A 140 9.04 -6.84 2.79
CA ALA A 140 9.37 -5.95 1.68
C ALA A 140 10.85 -6.01 1.29
N VAL A 141 11.76 -6.09 2.27
CA VAL A 141 13.21 -6.27 2.01
C VAL A 141 13.47 -7.63 1.38
N HIS A 142 12.78 -8.69 1.83
CA HIS A 142 12.88 -10.02 1.20
C HIS A 142 12.43 -9.98 -0.26
N ALA A 143 11.30 -9.33 -0.57
CA ALA A 143 10.87 -9.14 -1.95
C ALA A 143 11.91 -8.35 -2.77
N GLY A 144 12.52 -7.31 -2.18
CA GLY A 144 13.57 -6.53 -2.82
C GLY A 144 14.83 -7.33 -3.16
N ILE A 145 15.28 -8.23 -2.27
CA ILE A 145 16.47 -9.07 -2.54
C ILE A 145 16.21 -10.17 -3.58
N ASN A 146 14.96 -10.60 -3.73
CA ASN A 146 14.57 -11.59 -4.74
C ASN A 146 14.35 -10.96 -6.13
N ASN A 147 14.14 -9.66 -6.19
CA ASN A 147 13.93 -8.90 -7.43
C ASN A 147 14.97 -7.77 -7.58
N PRO A 148 16.29 -8.04 -7.56
CA PRO A 148 17.30 -7.02 -7.57
C PRO A 148 17.59 -6.49 -8.97
N GLY A 149 18.23 -5.32 -9.03
CA GLY A 149 18.88 -4.82 -10.26
C GLY A 149 18.05 -3.83 -11.06
N LYS A 150 18.64 -3.36 -12.15
CA LYS A 150 18.16 -2.21 -12.95
C LYS A 150 16.80 -2.40 -13.64
N ARG A 151 16.25 -3.60 -13.68
CA ARG A 151 14.92 -3.86 -14.24
C ARG A 151 13.80 -3.73 -13.22
N SER A 152 14.13 -3.57 -11.96
CA SER A 152 13.18 -3.38 -10.86
C SER A 152 13.23 -1.97 -10.31
N VAL A 153 12.06 -1.44 -9.97
CA VAL A 153 11.92 -0.17 -9.26
C VAL A 153 11.29 -0.45 -7.89
N LEU A 154 11.99 -0.02 -6.85
CA LEU A 154 11.46 -0.05 -5.49
C LEU A 154 10.44 1.10 -5.35
N VAL A 155 9.23 0.81 -4.91
CA VAL A 155 8.18 1.82 -4.75
C VAL A 155 7.69 1.83 -3.31
N SER A 156 7.82 2.97 -2.64
CA SER A 156 7.22 3.19 -1.33
C SER A 156 5.99 4.09 -1.45
N VAL A 157 4.88 3.62 -0.86
CA VAL A 157 3.63 4.39 -0.76
C VAL A 157 3.28 4.50 0.74
N PRO A 158 3.87 5.47 1.45
CA PRO A 158 3.62 5.64 2.87
C PRO A 158 2.20 6.13 3.13
N SER A 159 1.60 5.70 4.25
CA SER A 159 0.31 6.25 4.68
C SER A 159 0.47 7.65 5.25
N ILE A 160 -0.49 8.53 4.99
CA ILE A 160 -0.45 9.91 5.50
C ILE A 160 -0.78 10.01 6.99
N GLU A 161 -1.49 9.05 7.59
CA GLU A 161 -1.61 9.00 9.06
C GLU A 161 -0.24 8.94 9.72
N ALA A 162 0.66 8.18 9.10
CA ALA A 162 2.06 8.16 9.44
C ALA A 162 2.69 9.56 9.33
N MET A 163 2.40 10.31 8.27
CA MET A 163 2.95 11.66 8.06
C MET A 163 2.38 12.71 9.03
N ALA A 164 1.12 12.59 9.42
CA ALA A 164 0.46 13.56 10.31
C ALA A 164 0.93 13.44 11.77
N LYS A 165 1.37 12.25 12.20
CA LYS A 165 1.86 11.99 13.56
C LYS A 165 3.29 12.46 13.81
N THR A 166 4.06 12.78 12.78
CA THR A 166 5.50 13.01 12.83
C THR A 166 5.94 14.45 13.07
N LYS A 167 5.08 15.35 13.48
CA LYS A 167 5.53 16.65 14.02
C LYS A 167 6.03 16.52 15.45
N LYS A 168 7.06 15.70 15.67
CA LYS A 168 7.86 15.80 16.89
C LYS A 168 9.00 16.79 16.68
N GLU A 169 9.02 17.83 17.52
CA GLU A 169 9.97 18.93 17.47
C GLU A 169 11.45 18.52 17.71
N ASP A 170 11.72 17.25 18.10
CA ASP A 170 13.01 16.84 18.64
C ASP A 170 14.00 16.15 17.67
N THR A 171 13.58 15.67 16.48
CA THR A 171 14.50 14.87 15.66
C THR A 171 14.97 15.52 14.35
N GLY A 172 14.36 16.61 13.92
CA GLY A 172 14.76 17.32 12.69
C GLY A 172 14.47 16.56 11.37
N GLU A 173 14.20 15.25 11.42
CA GLU A 173 13.78 14.45 10.28
C GLU A 173 12.26 14.21 10.34
N ASP A 174 11.55 14.52 9.25
CA ASP A 174 10.17 14.11 9.08
C ASP A 174 10.07 12.67 8.55
N PHE A 175 8.88 12.11 8.63
CA PHE A 175 8.61 10.73 8.17
C PHE A 175 8.98 10.50 6.69
N LEU A 176 8.76 11.47 5.82
CA LEU A 176 9.12 11.36 4.40
C LEU A 176 10.63 11.31 4.19
N GLN A 177 11.39 12.06 4.98
CA GLN A 177 12.86 12.03 4.93
C GLN A 177 13.36 10.65 5.36
N VAL A 178 12.81 10.08 6.44
CA VAL A 178 13.13 8.71 6.87
C VAL A 178 12.80 7.68 5.78
N LYS A 179 11.60 7.72 5.20
CA LYS A 179 11.22 6.79 4.12
C LYS A 179 12.05 6.96 2.87
N SER A 180 12.35 8.20 2.49
CA SER A 180 13.25 8.51 1.36
C SER A 180 14.68 8.00 1.60
N ARG A 181 15.18 8.10 2.83
CA ARG A 181 16.50 7.58 3.20
C ARG A 181 16.54 6.07 3.09
N LEU A 182 15.58 5.36 3.70
CA LEU A 182 15.51 3.89 3.70
C LEU A 182 15.44 3.31 2.30
N ILE A 183 14.59 3.86 1.43
CA ILE A 183 14.45 3.34 0.07
C ILE A 183 15.70 3.61 -0.76
N ARG A 184 16.38 4.78 -0.57
CA ARG A 184 17.62 5.11 -1.27
C ARG A 184 18.78 4.25 -0.80
N GLU A 185 18.92 3.99 0.51
CA GLU A 185 19.95 3.11 1.06
C GLU A 185 19.80 1.70 0.49
N PHE A 186 18.58 1.14 0.50
CA PHE A 186 18.35 -0.19 -0.06
C PHE A 186 18.51 -0.22 -1.60
N SER A 187 18.08 0.83 -2.31
CA SER A 187 18.29 1.00 -3.75
C SER A 187 19.78 0.93 -4.11
N ALA A 188 20.63 1.62 -3.35
CA ALA A 188 22.09 1.61 -3.57
C ALA A 188 22.68 0.19 -3.42
N VAL A 189 22.23 -0.59 -2.43
CA VAL A 189 22.71 -1.96 -2.16
C VAL A 189 22.14 -2.98 -3.17
N SER A 190 20.86 -2.84 -3.54
CA SER A 190 20.18 -3.77 -4.46
C SER A 190 20.48 -3.47 -5.94
N GLY A 191 20.93 -2.26 -6.26
CA GLY A 191 21.11 -1.77 -7.63
C GLY A 191 19.83 -1.49 -8.39
N SER A 192 18.69 -1.42 -7.69
CA SER A 192 17.38 -1.07 -8.23
C SER A 192 17.15 0.43 -8.19
N ASP A 193 16.38 0.96 -9.11
CA ASP A 193 15.88 2.34 -9.01
C ASP A 193 14.82 2.47 -7.91
N TRP A 194 14.44 3.69 -7.54
CA TRP A 194 13.47 3.93 -6.49
C TRP A 194 12.48 5.05 -6.82
N LEU A 195 11.29 4.93 -6.25
CA LEU A 195 10.21 5.91 -6.31
C LEU A 195 9.52 5.99 -4.94
N LEU A 196 9.25 7.19 -4.48
CA LEU A 196 8.37 7.45 -3.34
C LEU A 196 7.09 8.11 -3.86
N ILE A 197 5.95 7.55 -3.52
CA ILE A 197 4.64 8.09 -3.89
C ILE A 197 3.94 8.58 -2.63
N THR A 198 3.48 9.82 -2.65
CA THR A 198 2.66 10.39 -1.57
C THR A 198 1.29 10.75 -2.10
N ASN A 199 0.27 10.67 -1.26
CA ASN A 199 -1.08 11.11 -1.57
C ASN A 199 -1.78 11.60 -0.30
N ASN A 200 -2.87 12.35 -0.47
CA ASN A 200 -3.68 12.80 0.66
C ASN A 200 -4.99 11.99 0.84
N PHE A 201 -5.10 10.83 0.22
CA PHE A 201 -6.36 10.08 0.17
C PHE A 201 -6.90 9.76 1.55
N GLN A 202 -6.06 9.26 2.43
CA GLN A 202 -6.47 8.87 3.79
C GLN A 202 -6.78 10.08 4.65
N ALA A 203 -6.03 11.19 4.47
CA ALA A 203 -6.24 12.39 5.27
C ALA A 203 -7.47 13.19 4.85
N ASP A 204 -7.77 13.26 3.54
CA ASP A 204 -8.66 14.29 3.02
C ASP A 204 -9.89 13.76 2.27
N VAL A 205 -9.90 12.49 1.83
CA VAL A 205 -11.00 11.99 1.00
C VAL A 205 -12.18 11.56 1.84
N PHE A 206 -12.02 10.53 2.67
CA PHE A 206 -13.12 10.01 3.49
C PHE A 206 -13.18 10.64 4.87
N ASP A 207 -14.38 10.73 5.42
CA ASP A 207 -14.60 10.92 6.86
C ASP A 207 -14.46 9.56 7.57
N ASP A 208 -13.20 9.12 7.71
CA ASP A 208 -12.89 7.79 8.23
C ASP A 208 -13.42 7.57 9.66
N ASP A 209 -13.41 8.60 10.51
CA ASP A 209 -13.90 8.48 11.89
C ASP A 209 -15.40 8.26 11.92
N ARG A 210 -16.14 8.96 11.07
CA ARG A 210 -17.57 8.77 10.91
C ARG A 210 -17.90 7.40 10.34
N ILE A 211 -17.24 7.01 9.24
CA ILE A 211 -17.42 5.70 8.62
C ILE A 211 -17.13 4.60 9.64
N TRP A 212 -16.06 4.74 10.42
CA TRP A 212 -15.72 3.80 11.47
C TRP A 212 -16.80 3.72 12.56
N ALA A 213 -17.32 4.85 13.02
CA ALA A 213 -18.39 4.88 14.02
C ALA A 213 -19.65 4.16 13.50
N GLU A 214 -20.02 4.36 12.24
CA GLU A 214 -21.14 3.66 11.59
C GLU A 214 -20.90 2.16 11.50
N LEU A 215 -19.70 1.73 11.05
CA LEU A 215 -19.31 0.33 10.97
C LEU A 215 -19.32 -0.35 12.33
N LYS A 216 -18.74 0.29 13.34
CA LYS A 216 -18.71 -0.23 14.71
C LYS A 216 -20.12 -0.47 15.25
N ASN A 217 -21.04 0.47 15.05
CA ASN A 217 -22.42 0.34 15.48
C ASN A 217 -23.19 -0.73 14.67
N ALA A 218 -22.97 -0.76 13.36
CA ALA A 218 -23.68 -1.67 12.48
C ALA A 218 -23.33 -3.15 12.69
N PHE A 219 -22.11 -3.43 13.14
CA PHE A 219 -21.56 -4.78 13.28
C PHE A 219 -21.20 -5.17 14.71
N ALA A 220 -21.55 -4.34 15.70
CA ALA A 220 -21.21 -4.56 17.12
C ALA A 220 -19.71 -4.82 17.36
N LEU A 221 -18.84 -4.14 16.62
CA LEU A 221 -17.40 -4.35 16.67
C LEU A 221 -16.81 -3.71 17.92
N SER A 222 -16.09 -4.49 18.72
CA SER A 222 -15.58 -4.07 20.01
C SER A 222 -14.10 -3.64 20.02
N SER A 223 -13.34 -3.90 18.95
CA SER A 223 -11.88 -3.69 18.96
C SER A 223 -11.39 -2.73 17.88
N GLU A 224 -10.41 -1.88 18.26
CA GLU A 224 -9.67 -1.03 17.33
C GLU A 224 -8.87 -1.83 16.28
N ALA A 225 -8.47 -3.06 16.58
CA ALA A 225 -7.80 -3.95 15.62
C ALA A 225 -8.64 -4.13 14.35
N PHE A 226 -9.96 -4.18 14.50
CA PHE A 226 -10.89 -4.31 13.41
C PHE A 226 -10.95 -3.08 12.49
N ARG A 227 -10.64 -1.88 12.99
CA ARG A 227 -10.53 -0.66 12.20
C ARG A 227 -9.46 -0.81 11.12
N PHE A 228 -8.30 -1.37 11.47
CA PHE A 228 -7.21 -1.59 10.53
C PHE A 228 -7.49 -2.71 9.54
N ASP A 229 -7.92 -3.87 10.01
CA ASP A 229 -8.11 -5.06 9.18
C ASP A 229 -9.38 -4.98 8.32
N GLY A 230 -10.37 -4.20 8.74
CA GLY A 230 -11.62 -3.98 8.02
C GLY A 230 -11.55 -2.79 7.05
N TRP A 231 -11.93 -1.60 7.53
CA TRP A 231 -12.09 -0.43 6.65
C TRP A 231 -10.78 0.02 5.97
N PHE A 232 -9.67 0.05 6.71
CA PHE A 232 -8.38 0.39 6.11
C PHE A 232 -7.90 -0.69 5.16
N GLY A 233 -8.09 -1.97 5.50
CA GLY A 233 -7.77 -3.09 4.63
C GLY A 233 -8.48 -3.01 3.28
N MET A 234 -9.76 -2.67 3.27
CA MET A 234 -10.51 -2.47 2.02
C MET A 234 -9.92 -1.41 1.10
N LYS A 235 -9.28 -0.36 1.65
CA LYS A 235 -8.68 0.74 0.88
C LYS A 235 -7.20 0.52 0.54
N TYR A 236 -6.57 -0.48 1.13
CA TYR A 236 -5.11 -0.66 1.07
C TYR A 236 -4.58 -0.82 -0.35
N LEU A 237 -5.17 -1.70 -1.16
CA LEU A 237 -4.74 -1.90 -2.55
C LEU A 237 -4.98 -0.67 -3.41
N GLY A 238 -6.09 0.04 -3.20
CA GLY A 238 -6.34 1.33 -3.88
C GLY A 238 -5.21 2.33 -3.59
N ASN A 239 -4.69 2.35 -2.36
CA ASN A 239 -3.55 3.20 -2.02
C ASN A 239 -2.25 2.74 -2.72
N LEU A 240 -1.95 1.44 -2.72
CA LEU A 240 -0.78 0.90 -3.43
C LEU A 240 -0.85 1.13 -4.93
N LEU A 241 -2.03 1.00 -5.53
CA LEU A 241 -2.25 1.25 -6.96
C LEU A 241 -2.18 2.74 -7.34
N SER A 242 -1.81 3.63 -6.40
CA SER A 242 -1.25 4.95 -6.73
C SER A 242 0.00 4.83 -7.63
N ALA A 243 0.64 3.67 -7.67
CA ALA A 243 1.74 3.37 -8.59
C ALA A 243 1.30 3.08 -10.04
N ALA A 244 -0.01 2.92 -10.32
CA ALA A 244 -0.48 2.52 -11.65
C ALA A 244 -0.06 3.47 -12.80
N PRO A 245 -0.15 4.81 -12.66
CA PRO A 245 0.33 5.72 -13.70
C PRO A 245 1.83 5.57 -13.98
N PHE A 246 2.62 5.33 -12.95
CA PHE A 246 4.05 5.10 -13.07
C PHE A 246 4.36 3.77 -13.78
N ALA A 247 3.67 2.70 -13.39
CA ALA A 247 3.82 1.40 -14.06
C ALA A 247 3.51 1.50 -15.55
N TYR A 248 2.41 2.16 -15.89
CA TYR A 248 2.00 2.36 -17.28
C TYR A 248 3.02 3.18 -18.07
N ALA A 249 3.47 4.32 -17.53
CA ALA A 249 4.42 5.22 -18.19
C ALA A 249 5.74 4.51 -18.54
N LEU A 250 6.20 3.63 -17.66
CA LEU A 250 7.45 2.88 -17.84
C LEU A 250 7.26 1.50 -18.47
N GLY A 251 6.07 1.13 -18.88
CA GLY A 251 5.82 -0.19 -19.47
C GLY A 251 6.07 -1.37 -18.52
N ILE A 252 5.95 -1.15 -17.20
CA ILE A 252 6.15 -2.15 -16.16
C ILE A 252 4.92 -3.05 -16.08
N ARG A 253 5.13 -4.36 -16.11
CA ARG A 253 4.04 -5.35 -16.17
C ARG A 253 3.76 -6.06 -14.86
N TYR A 254 4.73 -6.09 -13.95
CA TYR A 254 4.64 -6.83 -12.70
C TYR A 254 4.69 -5.91 -11.48
N LEU A 255 3.72 -6.08 -10.59
CA LEU A 255 3.69 -5.41 -9.30
C LEU A 255 3.89 -6.48 -8.22
N VAL A 256 5.01 -6.43 -7.51
CA VAL A 256 5.41 -7.41 -6.51
C VAL A 256 5.26 -6.82 -5.11
N MET A 257 4.63 -7.56 -4.21
CA MET A 257 4.48 -7.20 -2.81
C MET A 257 5.08 -8.30 -1.92
N GLY A 258 5.79 -7.95 -0.87
CA GLY A 258 6.25 -8.90 0.14
C GLY A 258 5.06 -9.45 0.95
N SER A 259 4.83 -10.77 0.89
CA SER A 259 3.73 -11.42 1.58
C SER A 259 3.93 -11.48 3.10
N ALA A 260 2.87 -11.22 3.85
CA ALA A 260 2.82 -11.46 5.29
C ALA A 260 2.32 -12.87 5.65
N PHE A 261 1.78 -13.62 4.71
CA PHE A 261 1.24 -14.98 4.91
C PHE A 261 2.36 -16.00 5.04
N GLU A 262 2.38 -16.72 6.16
CA GLU A 262 3.48 -17.60 6.54
C GLU A 262 3.16 -19.10 6.38
N GLN A 263 1.89 -19.47 6.29
CA GLN A 263 1.43 -20.86 6.25
C GLN A 263 0.28 -21.04 5.28
N LEU A 264 0.17 -22.25 4.72
CA LEU A 264 -0.95 -22.63 3.84
C LEU A 264 -2.29 -22.65 4.57
N GLU A 265 -2.26 -22.87 5.92
CA GLU A 265 -3.44 -22.87 6.77
C GLU A 265 -3.98 -21.46 7.04
N ASP A 266 -3.22 -20.41 6.69
CA ASP A 266 -3.71 -19.05 6.76
C ASP A 266 -4.96 -18.95 5.87
N ASN A 267 -6.12 -18.73 6.51
CA ASN A 267 -7.39 -18.69 5.80
C ASN A 267 -7.52 -17.37 5.02
N HIS A 268 -7.08 -17.37 3.77
CA HIS A 268 -7.12 -16.21 2.90
C HIS A 268 -8.54 -15.65 2.72
N ALA A 269 -9.54 -16.55 2.63
CA ALA A 269 -10.93 -16.15 2.40
C ALA A 269 -11.56 -15.37 3.59
N SER A 270 -11.01 -15.50 4.80
CA SER A 270 -11.47 -14.79 5.99
C SER A 270 -10.47 -13.76 6.51
N ASN A 271 -9.30 -13.63 5.88
CA ASN A 271 -8.29 -12.68 6.29
C ASN A 271 -8.63 -11.30 5.71
N LEU A 272 -8.94 -10.35 6.59
CA LEU A 272 -9.33 -8.98 6.26
C LEU A 272 -8.14 -8.07 5.91
N ASP A 273 -6.91 -8.59 5.96
CA ASP A 273 -5.72 -7.83 5.57
C ASP A 273 -5.83 -7.40 4.09
N GLY A 274 -5.62 -6.13 3.83
CA GLY A 274 -5.61 -5.58 2.47
C GLY A 274 -4.50 -6.14 1.57
N ALA A 275 -3.52 -6.84 2.16
CA ALA A 275 -2.49 -7.60 1.46
C ALA A 275 -2.93 -9.02 1.10
N ASN A 276 -4.23 -9.33 1.18
CA ASN A 276 -4.75 -10.66 0.82
C ASN A 276 -4.40 -11.02 -0.63
N PRO A 277 -3.76 -12.19 -0.89
CA PRO A 277 -3.34 -12.60 -2.22
C PRO A 277 -4.48 -12.65 -3.24
N GLU A 278 -5.64 -13.16 -2.84
CA GLU A 278 -6.78 -13.29 -3.73
C GLU A 278 -7.30 -11.93 -4.19
N LEU A 279 -7.17 -10.91 -3.32
CA LEU A 279 -7.56 -9.56 -3.65
C LEU A 279 -6.55 -8.91 -4.61
N SER A 280 -5.24 -9.05 -4.35
CA SER A 280 -4.21 -8.49 -5.23
C SER A 280 -4.27 -9.08 -6.64
N ASP A 281 -4.52 -10.39 -6.76
CA ASP A 281 -4.59 -11.08 -8.05
C ASP A 281 -5.81 -10.67 -8.91
N SER A 282 -6.86 -10.12 -8.29
CA SER A 282 -8.05 -9.67 -9.01
C SER A 282 -7.85 -8.34 -9.76
N PHE A 283 -6.84 -7.55 -9.43
CA PHE A 283 -6.61 -6.25 -10.05
C PHE A 283 -5.73 -6.34 -11.30
N LYS A 284 -6.23 -5.84 -12.41
CA LYS A 284 -5.50 -5.71 -13.68
C LYS A 284 -5.84 -4.37 -14.33
N PHE A 285 -4.89 -3.78 -15.05
CA PHE A 285 -5.12 -2.59 -15.88
C PHE A 285 -4.12 -2.58 -17.04
N ALA A 286 -4.54 -2.11 -18.21
CA ALA A 286 -3.76 -2.21 -19.44
C ALA A 286 -3.16 -3.63 -19.59
N GLU A 287 -1.83 -3.77 -19.59
CA GLU A 287 -1.13 -5.06 -19.61
C GLU A 287 -0.45 -5.38 -18.26
N VAL A 288 -0.77 -4.63 -17.19
CA VAL A 288 -0.20 -4.82 -15.86
C VAL A 288 -0.99 -5.88 -15.10
N SER A 289 -0.29 -6.81 -14.50
CA SER A 289 -0.86 -7.76 -13.56
C SER A 289 -0.24 -7.61 -12.17
N PHE A 290 -1.04 -7.72 -11.14
CA PHE A 290 -0.59 -7.84 -9.77
C PHE A 290 -0.24 -9.32 -9.57
N THR A 291 1.02 -9.69 -9.72
CA THR A 291 1.27 -11.10 -9.99
C THR A 291 1.88 -11.88 -8.87
N GLU A 292 2.56 -11.26 -7.91
CA GLU A 292 3.18 -12.10 -6.91
C GLU A 292 3.28 -11.43 -5.55
N GLN A 293 2.79 -12.15 -4.57
CA GLN A 293 3.27 -11.95 -3.23
C GLN A 293 4.57 -12.72 -3.07
N ASP A 294 5.70 -12.01 -3.14
CA ASP A 294 7.00 -12.60 -2.88
C ASP A 294 7.06 -13.17 -1.45
N GLY A 295 7.59 -14.38 -1.36
CA GLY A 295 7.71 -15.08 -0.08
C GLY A 295 6.37 -15.52 0.51
N LEU A 296 5.33 -15.75 -0.32
CA LEU A 296 4.09 -16.38 0.10
C LEU A 296 4.39 -17.74 0.73
N TYR A 297 3.85 -17.99 1.92
CA TYR A 297 4.09 -19.17 2.76
C TYR A 297 5.54 -19.36 3.26
N VAL A 298 6.39 -18.34 3.11
CA VAL A 298 7.73 -18.33 3.69
C VAL A 298 7.70 -17.66 5.07
N ARG A 299 8.10 -18.40 6.11
CA ARG A 299 8.15 -17.87 7.48
C ARG A 299 9.08 -16.66 7.58
N ARG A 300 8.71 -15.65 8.35
CA ARG A 300 9.54 -14.45 8.55
C ARG A 300 10.92 -14.74 9.11
N SER A 301 11.07 -15.78 9.94
CA SER A 301 12.39 -16.21 10.41
C SER A 301 13.30 -16.69 9.27
N LEU A 302 12.76 -17.35 8.25
CA LEU A 302 13.51 -17.77 7.07
C LEU A 302 13.79 -16.55 6.17
N LYS A 303 12.82 -15.65 5.98
CA LYS A 303 13.05 -14.39 5.26
C LYS A 303 14.16 -13.56 5.89
N ALA A 304 14.18 -13.43 7.23
CA ALA A 304 15.26 -12.73 7.94
C ALA A 304 16.62 -13.40 7.70
N ARG A 305 16.69 -14.72 7.74
CA ARG A 305 17.91 -15.47 7.41
C ARG A 305 18.37 -15.19 5.98
N ASN A 306 17.47 -15.28 5.01
CA ASN A 306 17.79 -14.99 3.60
C ASN A 306 18.35 -13.57 3.41
N ILE A 307 17.76 -12.58 4.09
CA ILE A 307 18.24 -11.20 4.08
C ILE A 307 19.66 -11.10 4.67
N VAL A 308 19.90 -11.74 5.83
CA VAL A 308 21.21 -11.77 6.48
C VAL A 308 22.27 -12.41 5.58
N GLU A 309 21.97 -13.56 4.98
CA GLU A 309 22.87 -14.26 4.07
C GLU A 309 23.17 -13.42 2.82
N TRP A 310 22.14 -12.79 2.24
CA TRP A 310 22.29 -11.90 1.10
C TRP A 310 23.19 -10.69 1.40
N CYS A 311 23.03 -10.08 2.58
CA CYS A 311 23.86 -8.97 3.03
C CYS A 311 25.33 -9.43 3.26
N LYS A 312 25.54 -10.56 3.92
CA LYS A 312 26.88 -11.14 4.14
C LYS A 312 27.62 -11.43 2.84
N ALA A 313 26.93 -12.00 1.85
CA ALA A 313 27.51 -12.30 0.54
C ALA A 313 27.99 -11.04 -0.19
N ARG A 314 27.48 -9.86 0.12
CA ARG A 314 27.85 -8.58 -0.48
C ARG A 314 28.79 -7.74 0.37
N GLY A 315 29.02 -8.12 1.62
CA GLY A 315 29.76 -7.30 2.58
C GLY A 315 29.02 -6.00 2.97
N GLU A 316 27.71 -5.94 2.74
CA GLU A 316 26.88 -4.76 2.97
C GLU A 316 25.74 -5.10 3.95
N ARG A 317 25.16 -4.08 4.55
CA ARG A 317 23.97 -4.22 5.42
C ARG A 317 22.87 -3.31 4.98
N THR A 318 21.64 -3.72 5.20
CA THR A 318 20.45 -2.88 5.02
C THR A 318 19.76 -2.66 6.36
N MET A 319 19.21 -1.47 6.55
CA MET A 319 18.39 -1.18 7.72
C MET A 319 17.01 -1.79 7.55
N LEU A 320 16.47 -2.44 8.58
CA LEU A 320 15.08 -2.84 8.62
C LEU A 320 14.26 -1.75 9.32
N TRP A 321 13.03 -1.55 8.84
CA TRP A 321 12.10 -0.58 9.41
C TRP A 321 10.71 -1.17 9.56
N THR A 322 10.25 -1.37 10.80
CA THR A 322 9.00 -2.08 11.09
C THR A 322 8.12 -1.40 12.13
N CYS A 323 8.56 -0.29 12.73
CA CYS A 323 7.84 0.33 13.83
C CYS A 323 6.45 0.82 13.45
N PHE A 324 5.47 0.60 14.37
CA PHE A 324 4.13 1.16 14.31
C PHE A 324 3.97 2.42 15.16
N ASP A 325 4.69 2.45 16.31
CA ASP A 325 4.44 3.43 17.36
C ASP A 325 5.27 4.70 17.17
N ASP A 326 6.42 4.56 16.51
CA ASP A 326 7.30 5.69 16.20
C ASP A 326 7.68 5.64 14.72
N GLU A 327 7.50 6.76 14.05
CA GLU A 327 7.68 6.87 12.62
C GLU A 327 9.04 7.45 12.24
N THR A 328 9.77 7.94 13.21
CA THR A 328 11.12 8.49 13.05
C THR A 328 12.22 7.58 13.60
N GLU A 329 11.89 6.70 14.57
CA GLU A 329 12.80 5.73 15.15
C GLU A 329 12.09 4.38 15.37
N GLN A 330 12.83 3.30 15.46
CA GLN A 330 12.30 2.02 15.91
C GLN A 330 12.16 2.00 17.42
N CYS A 331 10.94 1.98 17.95
CA CYS A 331 10.67 2.01 19.39
C CYS A 331 11.23 0.78 20.14
N GLY A 332 11.49 -0.32 19.45
CA GLY A 332 12.01 -1.57 20.00
C GLY A 332 11.01 -2.37 20.84
N THR A 333 9.80 -1.85 21.07
CA THR A 333 8.85 -2.40 22.06
C THR A 333 7.47 -2.74 21.50
N CYS A 334 7.06 -2.16 20.39
CA CYS A 334 5.81 -2.57 19.77
C CYS A 334 5.91 -4.00 19.18
N ILE A 335 4.76 -4.62 18.94
CA ILE A 335 4.72 -6.02 18.48
C ILE A 335 5.53 -6.25 17.20
N LYS A 336 5.52 -5.31 16.24
CA LYS A 336 6.33 -5.43 15.02
C LYS A 336 7.82 -5.34 15.30
N CYS A 337 8.25 -4.41 16.15
CA CYS A 337 9.66 -4.32 16.54
C CYS A 337 10.12 -5.58 17.25
N VAL A 338 9.35 -6.07 18.24
CA VAL A 338 9.71 -7.29 19.02
C VAL A 338 9.79 -8.51 18.11
N ARG A 339 8.80 -8.72 17.23
CA ARG A 339 8.82 -9.85 16.26
C ARG A 339 9.99 -9.76 15.30
N THR A 340 10.34 -8.56 14.82
CA THR A 340 11.48 -8.37 13.91
C THR A 340 12.80 -8.64 14.62
N GLN A 341 13.02 -8.12 15.83
CA GLN A 341 14.21 -8.39 16.65
C GLN A 341 14.36 -9.91 16.89
N LEU A 342 13.26 -10.60 17.23
CA LEU A 342 13.29 -12.05 17.40
C LEU A 342 13.74 -12.79 16.13
N ASN A 343 13.23 -12.41 14.97
CA ASN A 343 13.63 -13.02 13.70
C ASN A 343 15.11 -12.77 13.35
N ILE A 344 15.65 -11.58 13.68
CA ILE A 344 17.06 -11.24 13.50
C ILE A 344 17.93 -12.09 14.45
N LEU A 345 17.56 -12.20 15.73
CA LEU A 345 18.24 -13.07 16.69
C LEU A 345 18.25 -14.55 16.24
N CYS A 346 17.12 -15.04 15.71
CA CYS A 346 17.03 -16.38 15.15
C CYS A 346 17.90 -16.58 13.90
N ALA A 347 18.23 -15.50 13.18
CA ALA A 347 19.19 -15.51 12.08
C ALA A 347 20.65 -15.40 12.54
N GLY A 348 20.91 -15.31 13.86
CA GLY A 348 22.25 -15.25 14.46
C GLY A 348 22.89 -13.85 14.42
N GLU A 349 22.10 -12.80 14.34
CA GLU A 349 22.57 -11.41 14.26
C GLU A 349 22.09 -10.57 15.46
N ASP A 350 22.83 -9.50 15.77
CA ASP A 350 22.43 -8.53 16.77
C ASP A 350 21.42 -7.52 16.16
N PRO A 351 20.21 -7.37 16.74
CA PRO A 351 19.24 -6.40 16.27
C PRO A 351 19.74 -4.95 16.21
N ALA A 352 20.71 -4.58 17.04
CA ALA A 352 21.31 -3.25 17.02
C ALA A 352 21.95 -2.90 15.67
N ASP A 353 22.50 -3.90 14.97
CA ASP A 353 23.11 -3.76 13.65
C ASP A 353 22.10 -3.58 12.52
N TRP A 354 20.79 -3.80 12.80
CA TRP A 354 19.70 -3.81 11.82
C TRP A 354 18.69 -2.68 12.04
N GLY A 355 19.09 -1.62 12.73
CA GLY A 355 18.24 -0.45 12.93
C GLY A 355 17.60 -0.35 14.32
N PHE A 356 17.80 -1.33 15.21
CA PHE A 356 17.28 -1.31 16.57
C PHE A 356 18.35 -0.79 17.56
N LYS A 357 18.82 0.44 17.37
CA LYS A 357 19.92 1.05 18.15
C LYS A 357 19.71 1.06 19.67
N LYS A 358 18.46 0.95 20.11
CA LYS A 358 18.08 0.92 21.53
C LYS A 358 17.76 -0.50 22.02
N PHE A 359 18.29 -1.55 21.37
CA PHE A 359 18.07 -2.92 21.81
C PHE A 359 18.57 -3.14 23.23
N ASP A 360 17.67 -3.59 24.10
CA ASP A 360 17.93 -3.97 25.48
C ASP A 360 17.34 -5.36 25.71
N GLU A 361 18.20 -6.34 25.93
CA GLU A 361 17.82 -7.75 26.06
C GLU A 361 16.81 -7.98 27.20
N LYS A 362 16.96 -7.28 28.35
CA LYS A 362 16.04 -7.43 29.47
C LYS A 362 14.64 -6.89 29.12
N ARG A 363 14.61 -5.72 28.51
CA ARG A 363 13.38 -5.09 28.03
C ARG A 363 12.70 -5.94 26.94
N PHE A 364 13.49 -6.40 25.97
CA PHE A 364 13.05 -7.31 24.92
C PHE A 364 12.44 -8.59 25.49
N SER A 365 13.14 -9.30 26.38
CA SER A 365 12.66 -10.54 27.02
C SER A 365 11.34 -10.35 27.77
N ARG A 366 11.16 -9.17 28.39
CA ARG A 366 9.89 -8.81 29.05
C ARG A 366 8.76 -8.65 28.03
N HIS A 367 9.01 -8.02 26.88
CA HIS A 367 8.01 -7.80 25.85
C HIS A 367 7.66 -9.09 25.10
N VAL A 368 8.63 -9.96 24.83
CA VAL A 368 8.39 -11.29 24.27
C VAL A 368 7.40 -12.07 25.14
N ARG A 369 7.56 -12.04 26.47
CA ARG A 369 6.63 -12.72 27.40
C ARG A 369 5.21 -12.14 27.35
N LEU A 370 5.05 -10.83 27.09
CA LEU A 370 3.75 -10.18 26.96
C LEU A 370 3.01 -10.59 25.68
N TYR A 371 3.74 -10.99 24.65
CA TYR A 371 3.20 -11.38 23.34
C TYR A 371 3.23 -12.91 23.10
N GLN A 372 3.62 -13.71 24.10
CA GLN A 372 3.43 -15.16 24.09
C GLN A 372 1.95 -15.44 24.38
N TYR A 373 1.24 -15.95 23.38
CA TYR A 373 -0.10 -16.52 23.49
C TYR A 373 -0.01 -18.00 23.90
#